data_decb4f2cc4614efdef50973cc157741c
#
_entry.id   decb4f2cc4614efdef50973cc157741c
#
_cell.length_a   1.000
_cell.length_b   1.000
_cell.length_c   1.000
_cell.angle_alpha   90.00
_cell.angle_beta   90.00
_cell.angle_gamma   90.00
#
_symmetry.space_group_name_H-M   'P 1'
#
loop_
_entity.id
_entity.type
_entity.pdbx_description
1 polymer ?
#
loop_
_entity_poly.entity_id
_entity_poly.type
_entity_poly.pdbx_seq_one_letter_code
_entity_poly.pdbx_strand_id
1 'polypeptide(L)'
;VSGTGYTSQYRNMGETENKGLEATLTWHAVNKKDWGIDFSGNIGFNKGKIKSLGGMQEFGAETRWASSEIGNEYVIAVGGQVGEIRGYRSAGRYEVSDFKGYNEKTGLWELKDGIADATAVVGTIRPGSMKIQDMPGEDGTANGTIGDEDKCIIGNVNPDFTGGFSINARAYGFDLSANFNFSVGNDIYNANKIEGTMTGKYQYRNMLDIMGDGKRWTNLNEDGTLCNDPVKLEAMNKNTTLWSPYTKQMILTDWAIEDASFLRLNTLSLGYTLPRSFVKKLGINSLRFY
;
A
#
# COMPACT_ATOMS: atom_id res chain seq x y z
N VAL A 1 25.05 0.10 25.26
CA VAL A 1 26.47 0.48 25.23
C VAL A 1 27.16 -0.32 26.34
N SER A 2 27.79 -1.43 25.96
CA SER A 2 28.44 -2.29 26.94
C SER A 2 29.55 -1.51 27.64
N GLY A 3 29.62 -1.61 28.98
CA GLY A 3 30.59 -0.94 29.82
C GLY A 3 30.17 0.43 30.38
N THR A 4 29.10 1.06 29.94
CA THR A 4 28.63 2.35 30.45
C THR A 4 27.45 2.26 31.43
N GLY A 5 26.82 1.09 31.54
CA GLY A 5 25.60 0.89 32.36
C GLY A 5 24.31 1.46 31.71
N TYR A 6 24.39 2.08 30.54
CA TYR A 6 23.24 2.61 29.84
C TYR A 6 22.80 1.65 28.72
N THR A 7 21.49 1.41 28.60
CA THR A 7 20.89 0.56 27.55
C THR A 7 20.75 1.28 26.22
N SER A 8 20.68 2.60 26.24
CA SER A 8 20.51 3.45 25.05
C SER A 8 21.22 4.80 25.20
N GLN A 9 21.55 5.42 24.09
CA GLN A 9 22.14 6.75 24.04
C GLN A 9 21.53 7.53 22.87
N TYR A 10 21.12 8.78 23.13
CA TYR A 10 20.70 9.71 22.08
C TYR A 10 21.93 10.38 21.46
N ARG A 11 21.99 10.33 20.13
CA ARG A 11 23.05 11.01 19.34
C ARG A 11 22.44 11.64 18.11
N ASN A 12 22.99 12.76 17.66
CA ASN A 12 22.71 13.32 16.32
C ASN A 12 23.42 12.44 15.28
N MET A 13 22.67 11.53 14.65
CA MET A 13 23.22 10.53 13.75
C MET A 13 22.93 10.83 12.28
N GLY A 14 22.11 11.83 11.97
CA GLY A 14 21.72 12.07 10.58
C GLY A 14 21.34 13.51 10.28
N GLU A 15 21.26 13.78 8.99
CA GLU A 15 20.80 15.04 8.43
C GLU A 15 19.71 14.73 7.40
N THR A 16 18.60 15.46 7.47
CA THR A 16 17.52 15.40 6.48
C THR A 16 17.32 16.78 5.86
N GLU A 17 16.98 16.80 4.59
CA GLU A 17 16.60 18.00 3.85
C GLU A 17 15.13 17.87 3.46
N ASN A 18 14.40 18.98 3.54
CA ASN A 18 13.02 19.05 3.10
C ASN A 18 12.83 20.27 2.18
N LYS A 19 12.24 20.04 1.01
CA LYS A 19 11.96 21.08 0.01
C LYS A 19 10.50 20.99 -0.40
N GLY A 20 9.83 22.16 -0.45
CA GLY A 20 8.43 22.21 -0.82
C GLY A 20 8.05 23.49 -1.53
N LEU A 21 6.91 23.41 -2.18
CA LEU A 21 6.22 24.55 -2.79
C LEU A 21 4.77 24.49 -2.36
N GLU A 22 4.23 25.62 -1.92
CA GLU A 22 2.83 25.76 -1.59
C GLU A 22 2.20 26.89 -2.39
N ALA A 23 0.99 26.69 -2.86
CA ALA A 23 0.20 27.72 -3.52
C ALA A 23 -1.23 27.76 -2.94
N THR A 24 -1.73 28.97 -2.76
CA THR A 24 -3.12 29.21 -2.32
C THR A 24 -3.77 30.19 -3.28
N LEU A 25 -5.00 29.85 -3.70
CA LEU A 25 -5.82 30.69 -4.56
C LEU A 25 -7.18 30.91 -3.88
N THR A 26 -7.58 32.16 -3.82
CA THR A 26 -8.97 32.54 -3.47
C THR A 26 -9.57 33.31 -4.62
N TRP A 27 -10.73 32.86 -5.08
CA TRP A 27 -11.45 33.46 -6.19
C TRP A 27 -12.89 33.79 -5.80
N HIS A 28 -13.19 35.07 -5.81
CA HIS A 28 -14.55 35.60 -5.65
C HIS A 28 -15.25 35.59 -7.02
N ALA A 29 -15.75 34.42 -7.41
CA ALA A 29 -16.32 34.22 -8.76
C ALA A 29 -17.51 35.09 -9.01
N VAL A 30 -18.39 35.26 -8.00
CA VAL A 30 -19.53 36.14 -8.06
C VAL A 30 -19.75 36.82 -6.69
N ASN A 31 -19.88 38.13 -6.68
CA ASN A 31 -20.19 38.88 -5.49
C ASN A 31 -21.27 39.93 -5.78
N LYS A 32 -22.53 39.51 -5.74
CA LYS A 32 -23.70 40.36 -5.91
C LYS A 32 -24.37 40.63 -4.55
N LYS A 33 -25.30 41.59 -4.53
CA LYS A 33 -26.00 41.94 -3.31
C LYS A 33 -26.72 40.76 -2.66
N ASP A 34 -27.44 39.97 -3.47
CA ASP A 34 -28.33 38.93 -2.97
C ASP A 34 -27.78 37.50 -3.16
N TRP A 35 -26.66 37.33 -3.87
CA TRP A 35 -26.00 36.05 -4.06
C TRP A 35 -24.51 36.21 -4.37
N GLY A 36 -23.75 35.15 -4.08
CA GLY A 36 -22.32 35.12 -4.32
C GLY A 36 -21.79 33.70 -4.29
N ILE A 37 -20.66 33.51 -4.94
CA ILE A 37 -19.92 32.22 -4.97
C ILE A 37 -18.43 32.54 -4.82
N ASP A 38 -17.82 31.88 -3.83
CA ASP A 38 -16.40 31.98 -3.54
C ASP A 38 -15.77 30.59 -3.63
N PHE A 39 -14.61 30.50 -4.27
CA PHE A 39 -13.76 29.34 -4.29
C PHE A 39 -12.44 29.66 -3.59
N SER A 40 -11.96 28.75 -2.74
CA SER A 40 -10.62 28.83 -2.18
C SER A 40 -9.98 27.47 -2.26
N GLY A 41 -8.70 27.43 -2.60
CA GLY A 41 -7.96 26.18 -2.69
C GLY A 41 -6.49 26.39 -2.41
N ASN A 42 -5.86 25.35 -1.90
CA ASN A 42 -4.43 25.26 -1.70
C ASN A 42 -3.91 23.92 -2.20
N ILE A 43 -2.65 23.93 -2.64
CA ILE A 43 -1.90 22.73 -3.01
C ILE A 43 -0.49 22.88 -2.48
N GLY A 44 0.06 21.79 -1.94
CA GLY A 44 1.41 21.72 -1.41
C GLY A 44 2.15 20.50 -1.97
N PHE A 45 3.36 20.72 -2.41
CA PHE A 45 4.32 19.70 -2.83
C PHE A 45 5.44 19.71 -1.81
N ASN A 46 5.81 18.53 -1.29
CA ASN A 46 6.87 18.43 -0.31
C ASN A 46 7.71 17.19 -0.58
N LYS A 47 9.04 17.33 -0.66
CA LYS A 47 9.96 16.23 -0.87
C LYS A 47 11.07 16.24 0.17
N GLY A 48 11.06 15.21 1.01
CA GLY A 48 12.12 14.92 1.96
C GLY A 48 13.29 14.19 1.29
N LYS A 49 14.48 14.34 1.83
CA LYS A 49 15.67 13.57 1.44
C LYS A 49 16.57 13.34 2.65
N ILE A 50 17.04 12.13 2.83
CA ILE A 50 18.03 11.78 3.84
C ILE A 50 19.41 12.10 3.26
N LYS A 51 20.14 13.02 3.90
CA LYS A 51 21.46 13.47 3.46
C LYS A 51 22.59 12.66 4.06
N SER A 52 22.42 12.25 5.31
CA SER A 52 23.43 11.52 6.07
C SER A 52 22.78 10.69 7.18
N LEU A 53 23.40 9.58 7.50
CA LEU A 53 23.02 8.68 8.62
C LEU A 53 24.20 8.41 9.55
N GLY A 54 25.13 9.40 9.71
CA GLY A 54 26.25 9.28 10.65
C GLY A 54 27.25 8.19 10.28
N GLY A 55 27.46 7.96 9.00
CA GLY A 55 28.39 6.95 8.47
C GLY A 55 27.73 5.63 8.04
N MET A 56 26.44 5.41 8.37
CA MET A 56 25.67 4.30 7.82
C MET A 56 25.14 4.69 6.43
N GLN A 57 24.96 3.71 5.54
CA GLN A 57 24.32 3.92 4.24
C GLN A 57 22.80 3.75 4.32
N GLU A 58 22.37 2.73 5.04
CA GLU A 58 20.95 2.45 5.30
C GLU A 58 20.76 1.71 6.61
N PHE A 59 19.52 1.70 7.09
CA PHE A 59 19.02 0.76 8.10
C PHE A 59 17.54 0.50 7.88
N GLY A 60 17.09 -0.66 8.32
CA GLY A 60 15.69 -1.05 8.23
C GLY A 60 14.90 -0.71 9.48
N ALA A 61 13.59 -0.56 9.31
CA ALA A 61 12.63 -0.44 10.39
C ALA A 61 11.49 -1.44 10.18
N GLU A 62 11.15 -2.17 11.25
CA GLU A 62 10.10 -3.19 11.22
C GLU A 62 8.86 -2.72 11.98
N THR A 63 7.68 -3.02 11.45
CA THR A 63 6.40 -2.77 12.12
C THR A 63 5.86 -4.01 12.82
N ARG A 64 6.16 -5.19 12.29
CA ARG A 64 5.63 -6.49 12.73
C ARG A 64 4.11 -6.62 12.59
N TRP A 65 3.48 -5.78 11.77
CA TRP A 65 2.02 -5.78 11.63
C TRP A 65 1.47 -7.11 11.09
N ALA A 66 2.04 -7.61 10.00
CA ALA A 66 1.65 -8.90 9.47
C ALA A 66 2.42 -10.04 10.15
N SER A 67 3.72 -9.94 10.24
CA SER A 67 4.61 -10.93 10.86
C SER A 67 6.00 -10.39 11.10
N SER A 68 6.65 -10.82 12.18
CA SER A 68 8.08 -10.58 12.41
C SER A 68 8.99 -11.29 11.38
N GLU A 69 8.46 -12.24 10.59
CA GLU A 69 9.23 -12.95 9.56
C GLU A 69 9.55 -12.08 8.35
N ILE A 70 8.73 -11.05 8.10
CA ILE A 70 8.95 -10.10 6.99
C ILE A 70 10.21 -9.27 7.24
N GLY A 71 10.49 -8.98 8.52
CA GLY A 71 11.64 -8.19 8.92
C GLY A 71 11.42 -6.69 8.69
N ASN A 72 12.39 -6.04 8.07
CA ASN A 72 12.41 -4.61 7.84
C ASN A 72 11.53 -4.23 6.65
N GLU A 73 10.27 -3.88 6.90
CA GLU A 73 9.32 -3.44 5.86
C GLU A 73 9.64 -2.03 5.33
N TYR A 74 10.24 -1.20 6.18
CA TYR A 74 10.68 0.15 5.80
C TYR A 74 12.19 0.23 5.73
N VAL A 75 12.68 1.03 4.81
CA VAL A 75 14.10 1.35 4.68
C VAL A 75 14.33 2.84 4.85
N ILE A 76 15.41 3.16 5.55
CA ILE A 76 15.89 4.52 5.76
C ILE A 76 17.30 4.55 5.17
N ALA A 77 17.45 5.10 3.96
CA ALA A 77 18.69 5.08 3.20
C ALA A 77 19.15 6.49 2.81
N VAL A 78 20.45 6.70 2.74
CA VAL A 78 21.02 7.96 2.25
C VAL A 78 20.59 8.18 0.79
N GLY A 79 20.02 9.33 0.53
CA GLY A 79 19.48 9.70 -0.79
C GLY A 79 17.99 9.40 -0.96
N GLY A 80 17.43 8.50 -0.15
CA GLY A 80 16.01 8.15 -0.11
C GLY A 80 15.17 9.08 0.77
N GLN A 81 13.93 8.69 0.96
CA GLN A 81 12.95 9.38 1.83
C GLN A 81 12.62 8.53 3.05
N VAL A 82 12.21 9.16 4.14
CA VAL A 82 11.59 8.44 5.25
C VAL A 82 10.21 7.95 4.81
N GLY A 83 9.94 6.65 4.99
CA GLY A 83 8.65 6.07 4.61
C GLY A 83 8.66 5.28 3.30
N GLU A 84 9.84 5.01 2.74
CA GLU A 84 9.99 4.06 1.64
C GLU A 84 9.79 2.63 2.14
N ILE A 85 8.94 1.87 1.44
CA ILE A 85 8.59 0.49 1.75
C ILE A 85 9.44 -0.42 0.88
N ARG A 86 10.16 -1.36 1.51
CA ARG A 86 11.06 -2.29 0.85
C ARG A 86 10.51 -3.71 0.91
N GLY A 87 10.41 -4.36 -0.23
CA GLY A 87 9.92 -5.72 -0.36
C GLY A 87 10.21 -6.27 -1.75
N TYR A 88 9.55 -7.34 -2.10
CA TYR A 88 9.70 -7.99 -3.40
C TYR A 88 8.66 -7.48 -4.40
N ARG A 89 8.98 -7.54 -5.68
CA ARG A 89 7.97 -7.37 -6.74
C ARG A 89 7.31 -8.71 -7.03
N SER A 90 5.99 -8.72 -7.01
CA SER A 90 5.20 -9.89 -7.38
C SER A 90 5.27 -10.11 -8.89
N ALA A 91 5.54 -11.35 -9.29
CA ALA A 91 5.35 -11.83 -10.66
C ALA A 91 4.12 -12.75 -10.78
N GLY A 92 3.18 -12.63 -9.84
CA GLY A 92 1.98 -13.45 -9.76
C GLY A 92 2.22 -14.79 -9.10
N ARG A 93 2.08 -15.87 -9.85
CA ARG A 93 2.28 -17.23 -9.37
C ARG A 93 3.02 -18.07 -10.41
N TYR A 94 3.62 -19.16 -9.96
CA TYR A 94 4.15 -20.17 -10.88
C TYR A 94 2.99 -20.92 -11.53
N GLU A 95 2.95 -20.94 -12.85
CA GLU A 95 2.01 -21.72 -13.64
C GLU A 95 2.58 -23.11 -13.96
N VAL A 96 1.75 -24.06 -14.34
CA VAL A 96 2.20 -25.40 -14.77
C VAL A 96 3.24 -25.29 -15.90
N SER A 97 3.07 -24.32 -16.77
CA SER A 97 3.98 -24.06 -17.89
C SER A 97 5.39 -23.62 -17.49
N ASP A 98 5.62 -23.18 -16.24
CA ASP A 98 6.95 -22.83 -15.73
C ASP A 98 7.80 -24.06 -15.37
N PHE A 99 7.19 -25.26 -15.35
CA PHE A 99 7.84 -26.49 -14.93
C PHE A 99 8.08 -27.45 -16.09
N LYS A 100 9.15 -28.25 -15.97
CA LYS A 100 9.42 -29.43 -16.85
C LYS A 100 8.45 -30.56 -16.54
N GLY A 101 8.06 -30.69 -15.27
CA GLY A 101 7.11 -31.69 -14.76
C GLY A 101 7.34 -32.02 -13.29
N TYR A 102 6.56 -32.95 -12.79
CA TYR A 102 6.70 -33.51 -11.45
C TYR A 102 7.65 -34.70 -11.48
N ASN A 103 8.66 -34.69 -10.64
CA ASN A 103 9.61 -35.76 -10.48
C ASN A 103 9.20 -36.68 -9.31
N GLU A 104 8.68 -37.85 -9.59
CA GLU A 104 8.20 -38.82 -8.59
C GLU A 104 9.34 -39.33 -7.65
N LYS A 105 10.59 -39.32 -8.10
CA LYS A 105 11.71 -39.79 -7.28
C LYS A 105 12.09 -38.79 -6.20
N THR A 106 12.03 -37.51 -6.53
CA THR A 106 12.35 -36.41 -5.58
C THR A 106 11.13 -35.87 -4.87
N GLY A 107 9.93 -36.11 -5.40
CA GLY A 107 8.70 -35.53 -4.90
C GLY A 107 8.57 -34.04 -5.16
N LEU A 108 9.32 -33.51 -6.14
CA LEU A 108 9.38 -32.05 -6.42
C LEU A 108 8.99 -31.76 -7.87
N TRP A 109 8.48 -30.55 -8.09
CA TRP A 109 8.32 -29.98 -9.42
C TRP A 109 9.64 -29.36 -9.89
N GLU A 110 10.06 -29.67 -11.12
CA GLU A 110 11.31 -29.19 -11.70
C GLU A 110 11.06 -27.97 -12.58
N LEU A 111 11.68 -26.84 -12.24
CA LEU A 111 11.58 -25.60 -13.02
C LEU A 111 12.22 -25.76 -14.41
N LYS A 112 11.65 -25.05 -15.38
CA LYS A 112 12.31 -24.90 -16.70
C LYS A 112 13.48 -23.93 -16.58
N ASP A 113 14.43 -24.11 -17.53
CA ASP A 113 15.57 -23.23 -17.65
C ASP A 113 15.09 -21.78 -17.92
N GLY A 114 15.71 -20.82 -17.26
CA GLY A 114 15.35 -19.39 -17.34
C GLY A 114 14.16 -18.95 -16.46
N ILE A 115 13.57 -19.85 -15.68
CA ILE A 115 12.58 -19.50 -14.65
C ILE A 115 13.31 -19.33 -13.32
N ALA A 116 13.19 -18.17 -12.72
CA ALA A 116 13.83 -17.86 -11.44
C ALA A 116 13.31 -18.76 -10.30
N ASP A 117 14.23 -19.22 -9.49
CA ASP A 117 13.95 -20.10 -8.34
C ASP A 117 13.76 -19.28 -7.06
N ALA A 118 12.53 -19.20 -6.56
CA ALA A 118 12.19 -18.52 -5.31
C ALA A 118 12.15 -19.45 -4.08
N THR A 119 12.70 -20.66 -4.15
CA THR A 119 12.65 -21.66 -3.07
C THR A 119 13.20 -21.13 -1.75
N ALA A 120 14.23 -20.28 -1.78
CA ALA A 120 14.82 -19.70 -0.58
C ALA A 120 13.83 -18.82 0.19
N VAL A 121 12.93 -18.12 -0.52
CA VAL A 121 11.97 -17.14 0.03
C VAL A 121 10.59 -17.76 0.24
N VAL A 122 10.06 -18.46 -0.78
CA VAL A 122 8.68 -18.99 -0.78
C VAL A 122 8.59 -20.35 -0.11
N GLY A 123 9.67 -21.09 -0.08
CA GLY A 123 9.72 -22.52 0.30
C GLY A 123 9.60 -23.42 -0.93
N THR A 124 9.15 -24.66 -0.75
CA THR A 124 9.02 -25.62 -1.85
C THR A 124 8.10 -25.09 -2.94
N ILE A 125 8.66 -24.89 -4.15
CA ILE A 125 7.92 -24.35 -5.30
C ILE A 125 7.17 -25.47 -6.03
N ARG A 126 5.95 -25.14 -6.42
CA ARG A 126 5.08 -25.97 -7.27
C ARG A 126 4.11 -25.06 -8.03
N PRO A 127 3.37 -25.57 -9.03
CA PRO A 127 2.30 -24.80 -9.66
C PRO A 127 1.37 -24.18 -8.63
N GLY A 128 1.12 -22.89 -8.75
CA GLY A 128 0.33 -22.11 -7.81
C GLY A 128 1.11 -21.44 -6.67
N SER A 129 2.39 -21.76 -6.47
CA SER A 129 3.24 -21.01 -5.52
C SER A 129 3.38 -19.55 -5.94
N MET A 130 3.50 -18.62 -4.97
CA MET A 130 3.78 -17.23 -5.27
C MET A 130 5.07 -17.11 -6.08
N LYS A 131 5.04 -16.30 -7.14
CA LYS A 131 6.19 -16.00 -8.00
C LYS A 131 6.68 -14.59 -7.72
N ILE A 132 7.97 -14.44 -7.58
CA ILE A 132 8.65 -13.18 -7.29
C ILE A 132 9.49 -12.84 -8.51
N GLN A 133 9.58 -11.54 -8.81
CA GLN A 133 10.42 -11.04 -9.88
C GLN A 133 11.89 -11.09 -9.46
N ASP A 134 12.72 -11.74 -10.27
CA ASP A 134 14.18 -11.72 -10.19
C ASP A 134 14.67 -10.34 -10.68
N MET A 135 15.24 -9.56 -9.77
CA MET A 135 15.67 -8.20 -10.06
C MET A 135 17.09 -8.22 -10.63
N PRO A 136 17.39 -7.36 -11.61
CA PRO A 136 18.73 -7.29 -12.14
C PRO A 136 19.72 -6.78 -11.08
N GLY A 137 20.85 -7.48 -10.95
CA GLY A 137 21.95 -7.05 -10.13
C GLY A 137 22.68 -5.80 -10.67
N GLU A 138 23.79 -5.43 -10.08
CA GLU A 138 24.61 -4.25 -10.51
C GLU A 138 25.10 -4.35 -11.95
N ASP A 139 25.28 -5.58 -12.47
CA ASP A 139 25.66 -5.86 -13.85
C ASP A 139 24.50 -5.79 -14.85
N GLY A 140 23.29 -5.51 -14.37
CA GLY A 140 22.08 -5.42 -15.17
C GLY A 140 21.48 -6.78 -15.55
N THR A 141 21.99 -7.91 -15.00
CA THR A 141 21.48 -9.26 -15.25
C THR A 141 20.81 -9.84 -14.02
N ALA A 142 19.74 -10.61 -14.25
CA ALA A 142 19.08 -11.38 -13.22
C ALA A 142 19.86 -12.69 -13.00
N ASN A 143 19.98 -13.13 -11.73
CA ASN A 143 20.84 -14.28 -11.38
C ASN A 143 20.13 -15.64 -11.43
N GLY A 144 18.81 -15.66 -11.66
CA GLY A 144 17.99 -16.86 -11.73
C GLY A 144 17.53 -17.41 -10.38
N THR A 145 17.85 -16.73 -9.28
CA THR A 145 17.44 -17.11 -7.91
C THR A 145 16.92 -15.91 -7.15
N ILE A 146 15.91 -16.12 -6.30
CA ILE A 146 15.33 -15.03 -5.50
C ILE A 146 15.94 -15.04 -4.11
N GLY A 147 16.55 -13.92 -3.73
CA GLY A 147 17.15 -13.68 -2.43
C GLY A 147 16.83 -12.29 -1.87
N ASP A 148 17.54 -11.89 -0.81
CA ASP A 148 17.39 -10.57 -0.21
C ASP A 148 17.81 -9.41 -1.15
N GLU A 149 18.69 -9.70 -2.10
CA GLU A 149 19.15 -8.80 -3.16
C GLU A 149 18.04 -8.37 -4.12
N ASP A 150 16.97 -9.17 -4.24
CA ASP A 150 15.81 -8.85 -5.09
C ASP A 150 14.81 -7.91 -4.45
N LYS A 151 15.03 -7.56 -3.17
CA LYS A 151 14.21 -6.55 -2.51
C LYS A 151 14.49 -5.17 -3.07
N CYS A 152 13.45 -4.46 -3.44
CA CYS A 152 13.51 -3.08 -3.94
C CYS A 152 12.47 -2.20 -3.24
N ILE A 153 12.49 -0.91 -3.54
CA ILE A 153 11.41 -0.01 -3.09
C ILE A 153 10.14 -0.36 -3.87
N ILE A 154 9.12 -0.77 -3.13
CA ILE A 154 7.82 -1.19 -3.66
C ILE A 154 6.69 -0.20 -3.37
N GLY A 155 6.93 0.80 -2.52
CA GLY A 155 5.98 1.85 -2.19
C GLY A 155 6.61 2.97 -1.37
N ASN A 156 5.90 4.09 -1.29
CA ASN A 156 6.29 5.26 -0.51
C ASN A 156 5.05 5.89 0.14
N VAL A 157 5.08 6.08 1.45
CA VAL A 157 3.95 6.66 2.19
C VAL A 157 3.82 8.18 2.01
N ASN A 158 4.82 8.83 1.41
CA ASN A 158 4.79 10.27 1.20
C ASN A 158 3.99 10.60 -0.06
N PRO A 159 3.02 11.54 0.02
CA PRO A 159 2.28 11.96 -1.14
C PRO A 159 3.16 12.82 -2.10
N ASP A 160 2.85 12.75 -3.38
CA ASP A 160 3.41 13.65 -4.38
C ASP A 160 2.92 15.08 -4.13
N PHE A 161 1.63 15.23 -3.78
CA PHE A 161 1.03 16.50 -3.37
C PHE A 161 -0.19 16.31 -2.49
N THR A 162 -0.45 17.31 -1.65
CA THR A 162 -1.64 17.39 -0.81
C THR A 162 -2.31 18.74 -0.97
N GLY A 163 -3.56 18.85 -0.58
CA GLY A 163 -4.25 20.12 -0.60
C GLY A 163 -5.70 20.04 -0.17
N GLY A 164 -6.37 21.15 -0.37
CA GLY A 164 -7.79 21.23 -0.12
C GLY A 164 -8.44 22.35 -0.91
N PHE A 165 -9.74 22.29 -1.04
CA PHE A 165 -10.52 23.38 -1.60
C PHE A 165 -11.87 23.50 -0.93
N SER A 166 -12.40 24.71 -0.97
CA SER A 166 -13.72 25.03 -0.47
C SER A 166 -14.56 25.76 -1.52
N ILE A 167 -15.84 25.46 -1.49
CA ILE A 167 -16.85 26.15 -2.27
C ILE A 167 -17.83 26.76 -1.27
N ASN A 168 -17.98 28.08 -1.30
CA ASN A 168 -18.93 28.79 -0.48
C ASN A 168 -19.89 29.54 -1.41
N ALA A 169 -21.18 29.27 -1.25
CA ALA A 169 -22.23 29.93 -2.02
C ALA A 169 -23.27 30.54 -1.09
N ARG A 170 -23.77 31.68 -1.45
CA ARG A 170 -24.88 32.35 -0.75
C ARG A 170 -25.91 32.86 -1.73
N ALA A 171 -27.17 32.67 -1.42
CA ALA A 171 -28.28 33.19 -2.25
C ALA A 171 -29.55 33.36 -1.43
N TYR A 172 -30.09 34.55 -1.40
CA TYR A 172 -31.42 34.87 -0.83
C TYR A 172 -31.68 34.31 0.59
N GLY A 173 -30.67 34.36 1.43
CA GLY A 173 -30.73 33.84 2.81
C GLY A 173 -30.26 32.41 2.96
N PHE A 174 -30.08 31.66 1.88
CA PHE A 174 -29.38 30.37 1.88
C PHE A 174 -27.87 30.57 1.87
N ASP A 175 -27.17 29.71 2.56
CA ASP A 175 -25.72 29.57 2.49
C ASP A 175 -25.33 28.08 2.37
N LEU A 176 -24.40 27.81 1.51
CA LEU A 176 -23.81 26.49 1.27
C LEU A 176 -22.30 26.60 1.47
N SER A 177 -21.73 25.68 2.24
CA SER A 177 -20.28 25.51 2.37
C SER A 177 -19.92 24.06 2.19
N ALA A 178 -19.01 23.79 1.27
CA ALA A 178 -18.45 22.47 1.05
C ALA A 178 -16.92 22.55 1.12
N ASN A 179 -16.30 21.73 1.98
CA ASN A 179 -14.84 21.70 2.16
C ASN A 179 -14.32 20.33 1.83
N PHE A 180 -13.31 20.29 0.99
CA PHE A 180 -12.64 19.09 0.52
C PHE A 180 -11.17 19.11 0.89
N ASN A 181 -10.61 17.93 1.14
CA ASN A 181 -9.16 17.73 1.16
C ASN A 181 -8.79 16.52 0.32
N PHE A 182 -7.55 16.52 -0.14
CA PHE A 182 -7.00 15.44 -0.96
C PHE A 182 -5.54 15.18 -0.62
N SER A 183 -5.13 13.94 -0.86
CA SER A 183 -3.75 13.49 -0.89
C SER A 183 -3.59 12.61 -2.12
N VAL A 184 -2.49 12.73 -2.84
CA VAL A 184 -2.26 12.01 -4.11
C VAL A 184 -0.85 11.47 -4.14
N GLY A 185 -0.70 10.21 -4.58
CA GLY A 185 0.57 9.55 -4.84
C GLY A 185 1.21 8.89 -3.63
N ASN A 186 0.52 8.86 -2.48
CA ASN A 186 1.00 8.11 -1.32
C ASN A 186 0.50 6.66 -1.33
N ASP A 187 1.38 5.75 -0.92
CA ASP A 187 1.06 4.34 -0.78
C ASP A 187 0.76 3.97 0.68
N ILE A 188 0.00 2.91 0.85
CA ILE A 188 -0.24 2.29 2.16
C ILE A 188 0.10 0.80 2.14
N TYR A 189 0.80 0.35 3.17
CA TYR A 189 1.05 -1.05 3.42
C TYR A 189 -0.16 -1.70 4.10
N ASN A 190 -0.84 -2.58 3.39
CA ASN A 190 -1.98 -3.33 3.89
C ASN A 190 -1.55 -4.71 4.43
N ALA A 191 -1.14 -4.75 5.70
CA ALA A 191 -0.73 -5.98 6.37
C ALA A 191 -1.82 -7.06 6.41
N ASN A 192 -3.11 -6.68 6.40
CA ASN A 192 -4.23 -7.63 6.37
C ASN A 192 -4.26 -8.48 5.11
N LYS A 193 -3.79 -7.94 3.97
CA LYS A 193 -3.66 -8.73 2.75
C LYS A 193 -2.70 -9.90 2.95
N ILE A 194 -1.58 -9.69 3.61
CA ILE A 194 -0.61 -10.75 3.88
C ILE A 194 -1.20 -11.75 4.88
N GLU A 195 -1.69 -11.29 6.03
CA GLU A 195 -2.26 -12.15 7.06
C GLU A 195 -3.44 -12.97 6.56
N GLY A 196 -4.30 -12.39 5.74
CA GLY A 196 -5.52 -13.02 5.25
C GLY A 196 -5.36 -13.87 3.99
N THR A 197 -4.14 -13.96 3.42
CA THR A 197 -3.87 -14.75 2.20
C THR A 197 -2.79 -15.80 2.38
N MET A 198 -2.02 -15.76 3.48
CA MET A 198 -0.94 -16.70 3.79
C MET A 198 -1.29 -17.45 5.07
N THR A 199 -2.00 -18.56 4.92
CA THR A 199 -2.60 -19.28 6.06
C THR A 199 -1.64 -20.21 6.79
N GLY A 200 -0.46 -20.45 6.27
CA GLY A 200 0.49 -21.42 6.83
C GLY A 200 0.83 -21.20 8.31
N LYS A 201 0.75 -19.98 8.79
CA LYS A 201 1.05 -19.59 10.16
C LYS A 201 -0.19 -19.49 11.07
N TYR A 202 -1.34 -19.17 10.51
CA TYR A 202 -2.58 -18.89 11.27
C TYR A 202 -3.70 -19.85 10.89
N GLN A 203 -3.56 -21.11 11.23
CA GLN A 203 -4.45 -22.22 10.87
C GLN A 203 -5.94 -22.02 11.26
N TYR A 204 -6.22 -21.15 12.23
CA TYR A 204 -7.57 -20.93 12.74
C TYR A 204 -8.15 -19.56 12.36
N ARG A 205 -7.47 -18.79 11.50
CA ARG A 205 -7.99 -17.52 10.98
C ARG A 205 -8.74 -17.73 9.67
N ASN A 206 -9.79 -16.94 9.47
CA ASN A 206 -10.43 -16.86 8.17
C ASN A 206 -9.53 -16.16 7.17
N MET A 207 -9.53 -16.66 5.94
CA MET A 207 -8.91 -15.98 4.82
C MET A 207 -9.77 -14.81 4.34
N LEU A 208 -9.17 -13.88 3.63
CA LEU A 208 -9.90 -12.86 2.87
C LEU A 208 -10.76 -13.53 1.79
N ASP A 209 -11.88 -12.92 1.45
CA ASP A 209 -12.82 -13.42 0.44
C ASP A 209 -12.18 -13.60 -0.94
N ILE A 210 -11.15 -12.81 -1.25
CA ILE A 210 -10.36 -12.95 -2.48
C ILE A 210 -9.62 -14.31 -2.57
N MET A 211 -9.46 -15.03 -1.44
CA MET A 211 -8.86 -16.37 -1.36
C MET A 211 -9.94 -17.47 -1.32
N GLY A 212 -11.19 -17.14 -1.56
CA GLY A 212 -12.28 -18.11 -1.65
C GLY A 212 -12.10 -19.15 -2.76
N ASP A 213 -12.86 -20.24 -2.67
CA ASP A 213 -12.82 -21.30 -3.66
C ASP A 213 -13.11 -20.76 -5.09
N GLY A 214 -12.35 -21.25 -6.05
CA GLY A 214 -12.40 -20.78 -7.43
C GLY A 214 -11.67 -19.45 -7.70
N LYS A 215 -11.18 -18.75 -6.66
CA LYS A 215 -10.37 -17.52 -6.81
C LYS A 215 -8.88 -17.78 -6.59
N ARG A 216 -8.54 -18.65 -5.63
CA ARG A 216 -7.17 -19.07 -5.34
C ARG A 216 -6.80 -20.35 -6.07
N TRP A 217 -5.52 -20.56 -6.27
CA TRP A 217 -4.99 -21.83 -6.77
C TRP A 217 -5.23 -22.97 -5.77
N THR A 218 -5.63 -24.13 -6.28
CA THR A 218 -5.69 -25.37 -5.50
C THR A 218 -4.80 -26.44 -6.12
N ASN A 219 -4.09 -27.18 -5.26
CA ASN A 219 -3.31 -28.35 -5.64
C ASN A 219 -3.98 -29.65 -5.12
N LEU A 220 -5.20 -29.56 -4.61
CA LEU A 220 -5.90 -30.68 -4.01
C LEU A 220 -6.94 -31.26 -4.96
N ASN A 221 -6.97 -32.59 -5.08
CA ASN A 221 -8.07 -33.31 -5.64
C ASN A 221 -9.31 -33.22 -4.73
N GLU A 222 -10.47 -33.64 -5.23
CA GLU A 222 -11.72 -33.66 -4.46
C GLU A 222 -11.63 -34.54 -3.19
N ASP A 223 -10.79 -35.57 -3.20
CA ASP A 223 -10.52 -36.46 -2.06
C ASP A 223 -9.52 -35.88 -1.05
N GLY A 224 -9.00 -34.65 -1.30
CA GLY A 224 -8.01 -33.99 -0.45
C GLY A 224 -6.56 -34.41 -0.69
N THR A 225 -6.29 -35.32 -1.63
CA THR A 225 -4.91 -35.69 -2.00
C THR A 225 -4.27 -34.66 -2.91
N LEU A 226 -2.93 -34.56 -2.89
CA LEU A 226 -2.18 -33.68 -3.79
C LEU A 226 -2.32 -34.15 -5.24
N CYS A 227 -2.65 -33.19 -6.10
CA CYS A 227 -2.65 -33.37 -7.54
C CYS A 227 -1.28 -32.99 -8.12
N ASN A 228 -0.64 -33.96 -8.78
CA ASN A 228 0.64 -33.75 -9.51
C ASN A 228 0.47 -33.92 -11.02
N ASP A 229 -0.75 -34.12 -11.51
CA ASP A 229 -1.08 -34.16 -12.93
C ASP A 229 -1.15 -32.73 -13.50
N PRO A 230 -0.27 -32.33 -14.45
CA PRO A 230 -0.24 -30.99 -15.00
C PRO A 230 -1.53 -30.60 -15.71
N VAL A 231 -2.14 -31.52 -16.47
CA VAL A 231 -3.38 -31.26 -17.22
C VAL A 231 -4.54 -31.03 -16.29
N LYS A 232 -4.63 -31.84 -15.23
CA LYS A 232 -5.67 -31.71 -14.22
C LYS A 232 -5.53 -30.40 -13.40
N LEU A 233 -4.28 -30.05 -13.03
CA LEU A 233 -4.00 -28.79 -12.33
C LEU A 233 -4.40 -27.57 -13.16
N GLU A 234 -4.08 -27.53 -14.45
CA GLU A 234 -4.50 -26.44 -15.33
C GLU A 234 -6.03 -26.37 -15.44
N ALA A 235 -6.69 -27.50 -15.61
CA ALA A 235 -8.16 -27.54 -15.71
C ALA A 235 -8.85 -27.04 -14.43
N MET A 236 -8.39 -27.48 -13.27
CA MET A 236 -8.93 -27.10 -11.96
C MET A 236 -8.76 -25.59 -11.68
N ASN A 237 -7.67 -24.99 -12.15
CA ASN A 237 -7.28 -23.63 -11.82
C ASN A 237 -7.47 -22.62 -12.95
N LYS A 238 -8.14 -22.99 -14.03
CA LYS A 238 -8.34 -22.16 -15.22
C LYS A 238 -8.88 -20.76 -14.95
N ASN A 239 -9.76 -20.63 -13.95
CA ASN A 239 -10.43 -19.38 -13.58
C ASN A 239 -9.86 -18.72 -12.31
N THR A 240 -8.85 -19.31 -11.70
CA THR A 240 -8.24 -18.77 -10.49
C THR A 240 -7.25 -17.66 -10.84
N THR A 241 -7.15 -16.66 -10.00
CA THR A 241 -6.30 -15.48 -10.22
C THR A 241 -5.19 -15.33 -9.19
N LEU A 242 -5.38 -15.94 -8.01
CA LEU A 242 -4.42 -15.83 -6.91
C LEU A 242 -3.62 -17.13 -6.72
N TRP A 243 -2.51 -17.00 -6.04
CA TRP A 243 -1.65 -18.12 -5.65
C TRP A 243 -2.30 -19.04 -4.63
N SER A 244 -1.65 -20.16 -4.37
CA SER A 244 -2.00 -21.07 -3.28
C SER A 244 -1.69 -20.43 -1.92
N PRO A 245 -2.58 -20.53 -0.92
CA PRO A 245 -2.37 -19.95 0.40
C PRO A 245 -1.27 -20.64 1.22
N TYR A 246 -0.76 -21.76 0.75
CA TYR A 246 0.26 -22.54 1.43
C TYR A 246 1.66 -22.03 1.13
N THR A 247 2.06 -20.99 1.83
CA THR A 247 3.43 -20.48 1.84
C THR A 247 4.11 -20.84 3.16
N LYS A 248 5.41 -21.11 3.13
CA LYS A 248 6.18 -21.43 4.34
C LYS A 248 6.39 -20.19 5.21
N GLN A 249 6.53 -19.03 4.61
CA GLN A 249 6.80 -17.76 5.29
C GLN A 249 5.84 -16.68 4.81
N MET A 250 5.63 -15.66 5.63
CA MET A 250 4.95 -14.44 5.20
C MET A 250 5.92 -13.56 4.43
N ILE A 251 5.50 -13.10 3.25
CA ILE A 251 6.34 -12.38 2.31
C ILE A 251 5.67 -11.07 1.97
N LEU A 252 6.42 -9.97 2.08
CA LEU A 252 5.96 -8.66 1.64
C LEU A 252 6.30 -8.47 0.16
N THR A 253 5.26 -8.35 -0.65
CA THR A 253 5.35 -7.96 -2.06
C THR A 253 4.54 -6.69 -2.32
N ASP A 254 4.77 -6.07 -3.47
CA ASP A 254 4.01 -4.91 -3.94
C ASP A 254 2.50 -5.17 -4.05
N TRP A 255 2.07 -6.44 -4.09
CA TRP A 255 0.65 -6.79 -4.01
C TRP A 255 -0.03 -6.34 -2.70
N ALA A 256 0.72 -6.21 -1.61
CA ALA A 256 0.23 -5.69 -0.33
C ALA A 256 0.30 -4.17 -0.21
N ILE A 257 0.80 -3.50 -1.24
CA ILE A 257 0.87 -2.04 -1.32
C ILE A 257 -0.35 -1.55 -2.09
N GLU A 258 -1.02 -0.54 -1.55
CA GLU A 258 -2.22 0.03 -2.14
C GLU A 258 -2.04 1.54 -2.31
N ASP A 259 -2.57 2.08 -3.40
CA ASP A 259 -2.69 3.53 -3.58
C ASP A 259 -3.64 4.10 -2.52
N ALA A 260 -3.12 4.98 -1.69
CA ALA A 260 -3.86 5.65 -0.63
C ALA A 260 -4.28 7.08 -1.02
N SER A 261 -4.25 7.40 -2.30
CA SER A 261 -4.75 8.68 -2.81
C SER A 261 -6.23 8.83 -2.51
N PHE A 262 -6.63 10.00 -2.10
CA PHE A 262 -8.04 10.25 -1.81
C PHE A 262 -8.46 11.69 -2.09
N LEU A 263 -9.75 11.86 -2.37
CA LEU A 263 -10.50 13.10 -2.29
C LEU A 263 -11.63 12.93 -1.27
N ARG A 264 -11.64 13.74 -0.23
CA ARG A 264 -12.62 13.64 0.86
C ARG A 264 -13.42 14.93 0.99
N LEU A 265 -14.73 14.78 1.05
CA LEU A 265 -15.62 15.83 1.53
C LEU A 265 -15.59 15.83 3.05
N ASN A 266 -14.97 16.84 3.67
CA ASN A 266 -14.87 16.96 5.12
C ASN A 266 -16.13 17.54 5.74
N THR A 267 -16.67 18.57 5.10
CA THR A 267 -17.82 19.30 5.62
C THR A 267 -18.73 19.71 4.46
N LEU A 268 -20.00 19.44 4.62
CA LEU A 268 -21.07 19.99 3.81
C LEU A 268 -22.10 20.65 4.76
N SER A 269 -22.28 21.93 4.62
CA SER A 269 -23.25 22.69 5.43
C SER A 269 -24.17 23.45 4.51
N LEU A 270 -25.48 23.31 4.73
CA LEU A 270 -26.51 24.08 4.09
C LEU A 270 -27.29 24.84 5.19
N GLY A 271 -27.26 26.14 5.14
CA GLY A 271 -27.95 26.97 6.09
C GLY A 271 -29.04 27.84 5.43
N TYR A 272 -30.01 28.23 6.21
CA TYR A 272 -30.99 29.23 5.81
C TYR A 272 -31.22 30.23 6.93
N THR A 273 -30.98 31.50 6.64
CA THR A 273 -31.24 32.61 7.55
C THR A 273 -32.57 33.28 7.19
N LEU A 274 -33.51 33.26 8.12
CA LEU A 274 -34.81 33.90 7.93
C LEU A 274 -34.70 35.42 7.70
N PRO A 275 -35.54 35.98 6.80
CA PRO A 275 -35.56 37.41 6.56
C PRO A 275 -35.80 38.21 7.85
N ARG A 276 -35.04 39.27 8.04
CA ARG A 276 -35.08 40.12 9.25
C ARG A 276 -36.48 40.68 9.54
N SER A 277 -37.25 40.96 8.49
CA SER A 277 -38.64 41.45 8.61
C SER A 277 -39.55 40.44 9.29
N PHE A 278 -39.28 39.15 9.16
CA PHE A 278 -40.06 38.08 9.79
C PHE A 278 -39.67 37.88 11.26
N VAL A 279 -38.37 37.73 11.54
CA VAL A 279 -37.87 37.41 12.89
C VAL A 279 -38.00 38.58 13.87
N LYS A 280 -37.96 39.84 13.37
CA LYS A 280 -38.14 41.05 14.18
C LYS A 280 -39.52 41.10 14.83
N LYS A 281 -40.57 40.58 14.19
CA LYS A 281 -41.92 40.48 14.77
C LYS A 281 -41.98 39.54 15.97
N LEU A 282 -41.02 38.63 16.09
CA LEU A 282 -40.88 37.67 17.19
C LEU A 282 -39.91 38.15 18.28
N GLY A 283 -39.40 39.39 18.18
CA GLY A 283 -38.42 39.94 19.13
C GLY A 283 -37.01 39.33 18.97
N ILE A 284 -36.73 38.64 17.86
CA ILE A 284 -35.47 37.94 17.58
C ILE A 284 -34.66 38.74 16.56
N ASN A 285 -33.35 38.88 16.76
CA ASN A 285 -32.48 39.63 15.86
C ASN A 285 -32.09 38.84 14.61
N SER A 286 -31.88 37.52 14.75
CA SER A 286 -31.54 36.61 13.66
C SER A 286 -31.93 35.19 14.05
N LEU A 287 -32.41 34.39 13.10
CA LEU A 287 -32.68 32.96 13.24
C LEU A 287 -32.18 32.23 12.01
N ARG A 288 -31.26 31.33 12.22
CA ARG A 288 -30.66 30.51 11.16
C ARG A 288 -30.82 29.03 11.51
N PHE A 289 -31.18 28.26 10.50
CA PHE A 289 -31.19 26.78 10.52
C PHE A 289 -30.03 26.28 9.70
N TYR A 290 -29.42 25.20 10.11
CA TYR A 290 -28.35 24.54 9.34
C TYR A 290 -28.29 23.06 9.70
#